data_da3ef259a25ba449a6f432ba0b51f657
#
_entry.id   da3ef259a25ba449a6f432ba0b51f657
#
_cell.length_a   1.000
_cell.length_b   1.000
_cell.length_c   1.000
_cell.angle_alpha   90.00
_cell.angle_beta   90.00
_cell.angle_gamma   90.00
#
_symmetry.space_group_name_H-M   'P 1'
#
loop_
_entity.id
_entity.type
_entity.pdbx_description
1 polymer ?
#
loop_
_entity_poly.entity_id
_entity_poly.type
_entity_poly.pdbx_seq_one_letter_code
_entity_poly.pdbx_strand_id
1 'polypeptide(L)'
;QTCALPILPGTNSGSSSAVSTPAASGSGSVSGSASVSSGGAGDTMSEGQRYAYAIRDARPAEDNEYSEIACGDAGGEPMLAVNPNDMSAEDAASSIQMMLDTMGIDPATLDAYAFSMSMMNVRAYAIGVFKPAEGQAEAVQAAVESYVSLQRKSFENYLADQYEVAKGALIKTLPGGEIVLVMSEGAADIMANLEKTLK
;
A
#
# COMPACT_ATOMS: atom_id res chain seq x y z
N GLN A 1 17.72 36.42 -32.73
CA GLN A 1 19.01 36.66 -32.05
C GLN A 1 19.42 35.37 -31.36
N THR A 2 20.45 34.79 -31.93
CA THR A 2 21.18 33.58 -31.54
C THR A 2 22.13 33.95 -30.40
N CYS A 3 22.12 33.21 -29.28
CA CYS A 3 23.25 33.25 -28.36
C CYS A 3 23.69 31.84 -28.03
N ALA A 4 24.93 31.61 -28.45
CA ALA A 4 25.65 30.37 -28.35
C ALA A 4 26.21 30.13 -26.93
N LEU A 5 26.34 28.82 -26.59
CA LEU A 5 27.05 28.30 -25.43
C LEU A 5 28.59 28.43 -25.63
N PRO A 6 29.38 28.56 -24.56
CA PRO A 6 30.78 28.14 -24.60
C PRO A 6 31.00 26.81 -23.89
N ILE A 7 31.62 25.92 -24.64
CA ILE A 7 32.28 24.68 -24.20
C ILE A 7 33.67 25.07 -23.66
N LEU A 8 34.07 24.51 -22.53
CA LEU A 8 35.49 24.48 -22.11
C LEU A 8 35.93 23.04 -21.83
N PRO A 9 37.11 22.65 -22.32
CA PRO A 9 37.61 21.27 -22.21
C PRO A 9 38.56 21.04 -21.06
N GLY A 10 38.57 19.82 -20.60
CA GLY A 10 39.59 18.91 -20.15
C GLY A 10 40.76 19.37 -19.30
N THR A 11 41.15 18.46 -18.42
CA THR A 11 42.50 17.84 -18.32
C THR A 11 42.46 16.83 -17.19
N ASN A 12 42.62 15.69 -17.44
CA ASN A 12 43.51 14.53 -17.44
C ASN A 12 44.81 14.68 -16.61
N SER A 13 45.02 13.75 -15.68
CA SER A 13 46.26 13.15 -15.13
C SER A 13 45.89 12.37 -13.88
N GLY A 14 46.04 11.06 -13.73
CA GLY A 14 47.09 10.16 -14.17
C GLY A 14 48.07 9.84 -13.02
N SER A 15 48.03 8.58 -12.48
CA SER A 15 49.13 7.78 -11.92
C SER A 15 48.54 6.76 -10.94
N SER A 16 48.45 5.48 -11.24
CA SER A 16 49.44 4.37 -11.24
C SER A 16 50.25 4.20 -9.96
N SER A 17 50.06 3.06 -9.31
CA SER A 17 51.02 2.09 -8.78
C SER A 17 50.37 1.25 -7.72
N ALA A 18 50.20 0.02 -7.90
CA ALA A 18 51.00 -1.20 -7.93
C ALA A 18 50.82 -2.04 -6.66
N VAL A 19 50.19 -3.21 -6.88
CA VAL A 19 50.61 -4.58 -6.54
C VAL A 19 51.25 -4.84 -5.15
N SER A 20 50.58 -5.68 -4.38
CA SER A 20 51.18 -6.85 -3.71
C SER A 20 50.10 -7.76 -3.11
N THR A 21 49.94 -8.95 -3.69
CA THR A 21 49.46 -10.15 -3.00
C THR A 21 50.66 -10.78 -2.27
N PRO A 22 50.45 -11.50 -1.14
CA PRO A 22 50.51 -12.95 -1.24
C PRO A 22 49.41 -13.69 -0.48
N ALA A 23 49.14 -14.86 -0.99
CA ALA A 23 48.26 -15.88 -0.47
C ALA A 23 48.75 -16.45 0.86
N ALA A 24 47.81 -16.81 1.74
CA ALA A 24 47.99 -17.91 2.68
C ALA A 24 46.62 -18.56 2.99
N SER A 25 46.56 -19.82 2.75
CA SER A 25 45.52 -20.78 3.06
C SER A 25 45.16 -20.76 4.56
N GLY A 26 43.84 -20.81 4.82
CA GLY A 26 43.30 -21.07 6.16
C GLY A 26 41.92 -21.65 6.04
N SER A 27 41.86 -22.97 5.93
CA SER A 27 40.64 -23.76 6.09
C SER A 27 40.14 -23.58 7.52
N GLY A 28 38.97 -22.97 7.67
CA GLY A 28 38.28 -22.81 8.94
C GLY A 28 36.79 -22.89 8.70
N SER A 29 36.31 -24.13 8.69
CA SER A 29 34.88 -24.43 8.78
C SER A 29 34.36 -23.99 10.16
N VAL A 30 33.69 -22.87 10.23
CA VAL A 30 32.84 -22.51 11.36
C VAL A 30 31.41 -22.41 10.86
N SER A 31 30.69 -23.51 11.10
CA SER A 31 29.26 -23.55 11.14
C SER A 31 28.80 -22.57 12.23
N GLY A 32 28.65 -21.33 11.85
CA GLY A 32 27.97 -20.30 12.63
C GLY A 32 26.48 -20.44 12.38
N SER A 33 25.81 -21.30 13.14
CA SER A 33 24.39 -21.26 13.34
C SER A 33 24.07 -19.87 13.88
N ALA A 34 23.64 -18.95 13.03
CA ALA A 34 22.97 -17.74 13.49
C ALA A 34 21.69 -18.18 14.15
N SER A 35 21.73 -18.32 15.47
CA SER A 35 20.55 -18.33 16.30
C SER A 35 19.80 -17.05 16.05
N VAL A 36 18.78 -17.11 15.19
CA VAL A 36 17.68 -16.16 15.23
C VAL A 36 17.08 -16.33 16.63
N SER A 37 17.35 -15.35 17.47
CA SER A 37 16.73 -15.21 18.77
C SER A 37 15.21 -15.15 18.54
N SER A 38 14.56 -16.31 18.68
CA SER A 38 13.12 -16.40 18.81
C SER A 38 12.73 -15.79 20.15
N GLY A 39 12.62 -14.47 20.18
CA GLY A 39 11.83 -13.80 21.18
C GLY A 39 10.40 -14.27 20.98
N GLY A 40 9.91 -15.11 21.88
CA GLY A 40 8.53 -15.58 21.88
C GLY A 40 7.58 -14.42 22.17
N ALA A 41 7.05 -13.80 21.10
CA ALA A 41 5.73 -13.24 21.06
C ALA A 41 4.97 -14.16 20.10
N GLY A 42 3.87 -14.75 20.54
CA GLY A 42 2.99 -15.48 19.64
C GLY A 42 2.69 -14.57 18.46
N ASP A 43 2.82 -15.11 17.26
CA ASP A 43 2.63 -14.43 15.99
C ASP A 43 1.13 -14.06 15.84
N THR A 44 0.69 -13.08 16.63
CA THR A 44 -0.64 -12.50 16.52
C THR A 44 -0.58 -11.45 15.43
N MET A 45 -1.13 -11.81 14.28
CA MET A 45 -1.36 -10.93 13.14
C MET A 45 -1.92 -9.59 13.63
N SER A 46 -1.37 -8.47 13.16
CA SER A 46 -1.86 -7.14 13.51
C SER A 46 -3.28 -6.92 13.00
N GLU A 47 -3.96 -5.89 13.50
CA GLU A 47 -5.32 -5.59 13.06
C GLU A 47 -5.34 -5.15 11.59
N GLY A 48 -4.39 -4.33 11.16
CA GLY A 48 -4.21 -3.96 9.76
C GLY A 48 -3.95 -5.17 8.86
N GLN A 49 -3.12 -6.13 9.30
CA GLN A 49 -2.89 -7.37 8.56
C GLN A 49 -4.16 -8.23 8.46
N ARG A 50 -4.96 -8.31 9.53
CA ARG A 50 -6.26 -9.00 9.50
C ARG A 50 -7.20 -8.39 8.48
N TYR A 51 -7.26 -7.06 8.39
CA TYR A 51 -8.04 -6.36 7.38
C TYR A 51 -7.52 -6.64 5.97
N ALA A 52 -6.21 -6.66 5.78
CA ALA A 52 -5.61 -6.96 4.47
C ALA A 52 -5.98 -8.35 3.97
N TYR A 53 -5.91 -9.37 4.85
CA TYR A 53 -6.31 -10.73 4.48
C TYR A 53 -7.83 -10.87 4.31
N ALA A 54 -8.63 -10.11 5.07
CA ALA A 54 -10.07 -10.05 4.83
C ALA A 54 -10.40 -9.49 3.44
N ILE A 55 -9.71 -8.44 2.98
CA ILE A 55 -9.85 -7.90 1.62
C ILE A 55 -9.42 -8.95 0.58
N ARG A 56 -8.26 -9.59 0.78
CA ARG A 56 -7.75 -10.63 -0.13
C ARG A 56 -8.78 -11.75 -0.35
N ASP A 57 -9.41 -12.20 0.72
CA ASP A 57 -10.33 -13.34 0.70
C ASP A 57 -11.74 -12.94 0.25
N ALA A 58 -12.08 -11.65 0.34
CA ALA A 58 -13.39 -11.12 -0.06
C ALA A 58 -13.50 -10.81 -1.56
N ARG A 59 -12.38 -10.45 -2.23
CA ARG A 59 -12.35 -10.05 -3.63
C ARG A 59 -12.05 -11.25 -4.55
N PRO A 60 -12.26 -11.14 -5.88
CA PRO A 60 -11.87 -12.17 -6.84
C PRO A 60 -10.38 -12.53 -6.72
N ALA A 61 -10.06 -13.82 -6.84
CA ALA A 61 -8.68 -14.31 -6.69
C ALA A 61 -7.70 -13.70 -7.70
N GLU A 62 -8.18 -13.40 -8.90
CA GLU A 62 -7.41 -12.72 -9.95
C GLU A 62 -6.95 -11.32 -9.56
N ASP A 63 -7.74 -10.58 -8.78
CA ASP A 63 -7.32 -9.26 -8.29
C ASP A 63 -6.11 -9.36 -7.35
N ASN A 64 -5.89 -10.51 -6.71
CA ASN A 64 -4.73 -10.73 -5.84
C ASN A 64 -3.41 -10.91 -6.62
N GLU A 65 -3.48 -11.21 -7.92
CA GLU A 65 -2.30 -11.33 -8.77
C GLU A 65 -1.78 -9.97 -9.26
N TYR A 66 -2.68 -8.97 -9.37
CA TYR A 66 -2.38 -7.70 -10.03
C TYR A 66 -2.52 -6.48 -9.12
N SER A 67 -3.13 -6.63 -7.95
CA SER A 67 -3.41 -5.50 -7.07
C SER A 67 -2.85 -5.73 -5.67
N GLU A 68 -2.00 -4.84 -5.26
CA GLU A 68 -1.41 -4.83 -3.91
C GLU A 68 -2.48 -4.55 -2.85
N ILE A 69 -2.25 -5.03 -1.63
CA ILE A 69 -3.02 -4.62 -0.46
C ILE A 69 -2.04 -4.03 0.55
N ALA A 70 -2.19 -2.74 0.79
CA ALA A 70 -1.49 -2.01 1.82
C ALA A 70 -2.19 -2.17 3.17
N CYS A 71 -1.42 -2.17 4.26
CA CYS A 71 -1.97 -2.13 5.61
C CYS A 71 -1.03 -1.41 6.58
N GLY A 72 -1.59 -0.98 7.71
CA GLY A 72 -0.85 -0.36 8.79
C GLY A 72 -1.69 -0.30 10.06
N ASP A 73 -1.01 -0.10 11.16
CA ASP A 73 -1.57 0.07 12.50
C ASP A 73 -0.98 1.33 13.14
N ALA A 74 -1.69 1.94 14.09
CA ALA A 74 -1.22 3.14 14.79
C ALA A 74 0.18 2.94 15.39
N GLY A 75 1.11 3.82 15.01
CA GLY A 75 2.50 3.79 15.49
C GLY A 75 3.35 2.65 14.92
N GLY A 76 2.82 1.85 13.99
CA GLY A 76 3.54 0.83 13.24
C GLY A 76 4.03 1.32 11.87
N GLU A 77 4.97 0.59 11.29
CA GLU A 77 5.41 0.81 9.92
C GLU A 77 4.35 0.25 8.94
N PRO A 78 3.89 1.04 7.95
CA PRO A 78 2.98 0.54 6.94
C PRO A 78 3.67 -0.47 6.02
N MET A 79 2.91 -1.45 5.52
CA MET A 79 3.45 -2.50 4.68
C MET A 79 2.47 -2.94 3.59
N LEU A 80 3.01 -3.55 2.53
CA LEU A 80 2.23 -4.28 1.54
C LEU A 80 2.06 -5.73 2.03
N ALA A 81 0.86 -6.09 2.45
CA ALA A 81 0.57 -7.41 3.01
C ALA A 81 0.30 -8.48 1.94
N VAL A 82 -0.15 -8.06 0.76
CA VAL A 82 -0.46 -8.94 -0.38
C VAL A 82 0.20 -8.36 -1.62
N ASN A 83 0.85 -9.21 -2.38
CA ASN A 83 1.59 -8.84 -3.60
C ASN A 83 2.61 -7.72 -3.36
N PRO A 84 3.58 -7.90 -2.42
CA PRO A 84 4.46 -6.81 -1.98
C PRO A 84 5.46 -6.35 -3.06
N ASN A 85 5.55 -7.03 -4.19
CA ASN A 85 6.58 -6.84 -5.21
C ASN A 85 8.01 -6.87 -4.60
N ASP A 86 9.04 -6.58 -5.39
CA ASP A 86 10.43 -6.45 -4.91
C ASP A 86 10.71 -5.02 -4.36
N MET A 87 9.71 -4.36 -3.80
CA MET A 87 9.80 -3.01 -3.28
C MET A 87 10.46 -2.99 -1.90
N SER A 88 11.35 -2.03 -1.66
CA SER A 88 11.91 -1.85 -0.33
C SER A 88 10.82 -1.40 0.67
N ALA A 89 11.03 -1.61 1.98
CA ALA A 89 10.07 -1.17 2.99
C ALA A 89 9.86 0.36 2.96
N GLU A 90 10.91 1.14 2.71
CA GLU A 90 10.85 2.60 2.60
C GLU A 90 10.05 3.06 1.38
N ASP A 91 10.26 2.42 0.22
CA ASP A 91 9.51 2.73 -1.00
C ASP A 91 8.03 2.32 -0.84
N ALA A 92 7.76 1.17 -0.19
CA ALA A 92 6.41 0.73 0.13
C ALA A 92 5.69 1.72 1.05
N ALA A 93 6.34 2.17 2.13
CA ALA A 93 5.79 3.17 3.04
C ALA A 93 5.48 4.49 2.33
N SER A 94 6.39 4.96 1.47
CA SER A 94 6.20 6.17 0.67
C SER A 94 5.03 6.03 -0.32
N SER A 95 4.91 4.87 -0.95
CA SER A 95 3.79 4.58 -1.87
C SER A 95 2.46 4.54 -1.14
N ILE A 96 2.40 3.88 0.03
CA ILE A 96 1.21 3.81 0.87
C ILE A 96 0.77 5.19 1.34
N GLN A 97 1.72 6.04 1.75
CA GLN A 97 1.42 7.43 2.13
C GLN A 97 0.79 8.20 0.97
N MET A 98 1.36 8.11 -0.23
CA MET A 98 0.81 8.76 -1.42
C MET A 98 -0.61 8.26 -1.77
N MET A 99 -0.89 6.97 -1.56
CA MET A 99 -2.23 6.41 -1.76
C MET A 99 -3.23 6.97 -0.72
N LEU A 100 -2.86 7.04 0.55
CA LEU A 100 -3.68 7.63 1.61
C LEU A 100 -3.95 9.12 1.36
N ASP A 101 -2.92 9.88 0.95
CA ASP A 101 -3.06 11.29 0.56
C ASP A 101 -4.04 11.46 -0.61
N THR A 102 -3.99 10.55 -1.60
CA THR A 102 -4.92 10.53 -2.73
C THR A 102 -6.37 10.29 -2.27
N MET A 103 -6.57 9.49 -1.23
CA MET A 103 -7.87 9.27 -0.59
C MET A 103 -8.28 10.42 0.35
N GLY A 104 -7.37 11.33 0.68
CA GLY A 104 -7.58 12.41 1.64
C GLY A 104 -7.63 11.90 3.09
N ILE A 105 -7.00 10.77 3.38
CA ILE A 105 -6.98 10.15 4.70
C ILE A 105 -5.62 10.39 5.35
N ASP A 106 -5.61 11.05 6.51
CA ASP A 106 -4.43 11.17 7.35
C ASP A 106 -4.27 9.87 8.17
N PRO A 107 -3.17 9.11 8.01
CA PRO A 107 -2.94 7.89 8.78
C PRO A 107 -2.96 8.10 10.30
N ALA A 108 -2.67 9.31 10.79
CA ALA A 108 -2.77 9.64 12.21
C ALA A 108 -4.22 9.62 12.75
N THR A 109 -5.21 9.60 11.88
CA THR A 109 -6.64 9.47 12.24
C THR A 109 -7.12 8.03 12.33
N LEU A 110 -6.22 7.05 12.13
CA LEU A 110 -6.54 5.64 12.06
C LEU A 110 -5.82 4.84 13.15
N ASP A 111 -6.54 3.94 13.80
CA ASP A 111 -5.96 2.91 14.68
C ASP A 111 -5.39 1.75 13.85
N ALA A 112 -6.10 1.36 12.80
CA ALA A 112 -5.66 0.33 11.86
C ALA A 112 -6.33 0.54 10.50
N TYR A 113 -5.70 0.04 9.44
CA TYR A 113 -6.27 0.10 8.10
C TYR A 113 -5.71 -0.99 7.19
N ALA A 114 -6.47 -1.32 6.17
CA ALA A 114 -5.98 -1.97 4.96
C ALA A 114 -6.77 -1.50 3.76
N PHE A 115 -6.10 -1.37 2.63
CA PHE A 115 -6.76 -1.01 1.39
C PHE A 115 -5.98 -1.47 0.15
N SER A 116 -6.71 -1.57 -0.96
CA SER A 116 -6.20 -1.79 -2.30
C SER A 116 -6.91 -0.80 -3.23
N MET A 117 -6.16 -0.10 -4.07
CA MET A 117 -6.74 0.89 -4.99
C MET A 117 -5.97 0.95 -6.31
N SER A 118 -6.64 1.39 -7.37
CA SER A 118 -5.97 1.70 -8.63
C SER A 118 -5.45 3.13 -8.59
N MET A 119 -4.15 3.29 -8.86
CA MET A 119 -3.53 4.61 -9.05
C MET A 119 -3.66 5.10 -10.50
N MET A 120 -4.19 4.27 -11.40
CA MET A 120 -4.38 4.63 -12.80
C MET A 120 -5.82 5.06 -13.06
N ASN A 121 -6.00 6.19 -13.73
CA ASN A 121 -7.30 6.76 -14.10
C ASN A 121 -8.02 6.00 -15.24
N VAL A 122 -7.86 4.67 -15.27
CA VAL A 122 -8.51 3.80 -16.26
C VAL A 122 -9.39 2.72 -15.60
N ARG A 123 -9.34 2.61 -14.28
CA ARG A 123 -10.12 1.65 -13.50
C ARG A 123 -10.63 2.29 -12.22
N ALA A 124 -11.94 2.33 -12.05
CA ALA A 124 -12.58 2.70 -10.79
C ALA A 124 -12.49 1.51 -9.82
N TYR A 125 -11.42 1.49 -9.03
CA TYR A 125 -11.16 0.39 -8.11
C TYR A 125 -10.58 0.91 -6.80
N ALA A 126 -11.28 0.64 -5.71
CA ALA A 126 -10.79 0.80 -4.35
C ALA A 126 -11.58 -0.10 -3.40
N ILE A 127 -10.88 -0.90 -2.61
CA ILE A 127 -11.45 -1.67 -1.51
C ILE A 127 -10.64 -1.31 -0.27
N GLY A 128 -11.30 -0.86 0.80
CA GLY A 128 -10.61 -0.43 2.02
C GLY A 128 -11.42 -0.75 3.27
N VAL A 129 -10.70 -1.02 4.35
CA VAL A 129 -11.20 -1.16 5.72
C VAL A 129 -10.37 -0.21 6.57
N PHE A 130 -11.02 0.74 7.20
CA PHE A 130 -10.40 1.78 7.99
C PHE A 130 -11.00 1.76 9.40
N LYS A 131 -10.15 1.59 10.41
CA LYS A 131 -10.52 1.72 11.82
C LYS A 131 -10.15 3.13 12.29
N PRO A 132 -11.11 4.03 12.44
CA PRO A 132 -10.81 5.36 12.93
C PRO A 132 -10.32 5.33 14.38
N ALA A 133 -9.34 6.18 14.70
CA ALA A 133 -8.97 6.47 16.07
C ALA A 133 -10.14 7.16 16.81
N GLU A 134 -10.07 7.19 18.13
CA GLU A 134 -11.11 7.77 18.97
C GLU A 134 -11.42 9.22 18.54
N GLY A 135 -12.69 9.50 18.27
CA GLY A 135 -13.16 10.82 17.84
C GLY A 135 -12.91 11.15 16.36
N GLN A 136 -12.32 10.26 15.56
CA GLN A 136 -11.97 10.53 14.15
C GLN A 136 -12.95 9.93 13.12
N ALA A 137 -13.98 9.22 13.56
CA ALA A 137 -14.91 8.50 12.68
C ALA A 137 -15.56 9.40 11.61
N GLU A 138 -16.01 10.60 11.99
CA GLU A 138 -16.63 11.54 11.05
C GLU A 138 -15.64 12.05 10.00
N ALA A 139 -14.40 12.33 10.40
CA ALA A 139 -13.36 12.82 9.50
C ALA A 139 -12.96 11.75 8.47
N VAL A 140 -12.77 10.49 8.91
CA VAL A 140 -12.45 9.37 8.03
C VAL A 140 -13.62 9.06 7.09
N GLN A 141 -14.85 9.06 7.59
CA GLN A 141 -16.06 8.86 6.78
C GLN A 141 -16.15 9.93 5.67
N ALA A 142 -15.97 11.21 6.02
CA ALA A 142 -16.03 12.32 5.07
C ALA A 142 -14.93 12.23 4.00
N ALA A 143 -13.70 11.80 4.37
CA ALA A 143 -12.60 11.60 3.44
C ALA A 143 -12.94 10.50 2.42
N VAL A 144 -13.44 9.34 2.87
CA VAL A 144 -13.84 8.23 2.02
C VAL A 144 -14.98 8.63 1.06
N GLU A 145 -15.99 9.33 1.54
CA GLU A 145 -17.09 9.86 0.72
C GLU A 145 -16.61 10.88 -0.32
N SER A 146 -15.71 11.76 0.07
CA SER A 146 -15.09 12.74 -0.81
C SER A 146 -14.29 12.05 -1.92
N TYR A 147 -13.49 11.05 -1.57
CA TYR A 147 -12.74 10.26 -2.54
C TYR A 147 -13.65 9.60 -3.57
N VAL A 148 -14.71 8.91 -3.15
CA VAL A 148 -15.70 8.30 -4.07
C VAL A 148 -16.36 9.35 -4.96
N SER A 149 -16.67 10.53 -4.42
CA SER A 149 -17.25 11.63 -5.20
C SER A 149 -16.28 12.15 -6.28
N LEU A 150 -14.99 12.25 -5.95
CA LEU A 150 -13.94 12.62 -6.91
C LEU A 150 -13.77 11.57 -8.01
N GLN A 151 -13.78 10.28 -7.65
CA GLN A 151 -13.70 9.20 -8.62
C GLN A 151 -14.90 9.22 -9.59
N ARG A 152 -16.12 9.41 -9.09
CA ARG A 152 -17.32 9.57 -9.94
C ARG A 152 -17.15 10.71 -10.95
N LYS A 153 -16.70 11.88 -10.50
CA LYS A 153 -16.47 13.04 -11.39
C LYS A 153 -15.37 12.78 -12.41
N SER A 154 -14.31 12.06 -12.01
CA SER A 154 -13.20 11.72 -12.90
C SER A 154 -13.64 10.85 -14.07
N PHE A 155 -14.53 9.89 -13.84
CA PHE A 155 -15.00 8.97 -14.87
C PHE A 155 -16.24 9.44 -15.63
N GLU A 156 -17.01 10.41 -15.13
CA GLU A 156 -18.32 10.83 -15.65
C GLU A 156 -18.32 11.12 -17.17
N ASN A 157 -17.27 11.73 -17.68
CA ASN A 157 -17.15 12.12 -19.10
C ASN A 157 -16.00 11.41 -19.82
N TYR A 158 -15.41 10.38 -19.23
CA TYR A 158 -14.21 9.74 -19.74
C TYR A 158 -14.40 8.24 -20.02
N LEU A 159 -14.85 7.47 -19.06
CA LEU A 159 -15.07 6.02 -19.16
C LEU A 159 -16.42 5.66 -18.55
N ALA A 160 -17.44 5.47 -19.40
CA ALA A 160 -18.80 5.26 -18.97
C ALA A 160 -19.01 3.99 -18.13
N ASP A 161 -18.28 2.92 -18.45
CA ASP A 161 -18.28 1.66 -17.69
C ASP A 161 -17.68 1.85 -16.29
N GLN A 162 -16.56 2.57 -16.18
CA GLN A 162 -15.91 2.87 -14.91
C GLN A 162 -16.71 3.89 -14.08
N TYR A 163 -17.42 4.78 -14.73
CA TYR A 163 -18.38 5.67 -14.06
C TYR A 163 -19.49 4.88 -13.36
N GLU A 164 -20.06 3.85 -14.02
CA GLU A 164 -21.07 3.01 -13.38
C GLU A 164 -20.50 2.22 -12.19
N VAL A 165 -19.24 1.74 -12.26
CA VAL A 165 -18.56 1.14 -11.12
C VAL A 165 -18.42 2.14 -9.97
N ALA A 166 -17.93 3.36 -10.25
CA ALA A 166 -17.78 4.40 -9.23
C ALA A 166 -19.10 4.84 -8.61
N LYS A 167 -20.20 4.85 -9.40
CA LYS A 167 -21.57 5.10 -8.90
C LYS A 167 -22.06 4.01 -7.98
N GLY A 168 -21.71 2.75 -8.29
CA GLY A 168 -22.04 1.58 -7.49
C GLY A 168 -21.20 1.40 -6.23
N ALA A 169 -20.27 2.32 -5.93
CA ALA A 169 -19.44 2.23 -4.74
C ALA A 169 -20.28 2.19 -3.46
N LEU A 170 -19.92 1.29 -2.56
CA LEU A 170 -20.56 1.08 -1.27
C LEU A 170 -19.64 1.57 -0.15
N ILE A 171 -20.19 2.34 0.79
CA ILE A 171 -19.52 2.73 2.03
C ILE A 171 -20.40 2.28 3.18
N LYS A 172 -19.81 1.60 4.17
CA LYS A 172 -20.55 1.07 5.31
C LYS A 172 -19.70 1.13 6.58
N THR A 173 -20.30 1.55 7.69
CA THR A 173 -19.69 1.42 9.01
C THR A 173 -20.14 0.10 9.63
N LEU A 174 -19.18 -0.72 10.06
CA LEU A 174 -19.44 -1.99 10.72
C LEU A 174 -19.69 -1.80 12.23
N PRO A 175 -20.25 -2.82 12.92
CA PRO A 175 -20.51 -2.74 14.37
C PRO A 175 -19.26 -2.47 15.23
N GLY A 176 -18.08 -2.88 14.77
CA GLY A 176 -16.79 -2.61 15.42
C GLY A 176 -16.27 -1.18 15.21
N GLY A 177 -16.98 -0.37 14.41
CA GLY A 177 -16.60 1.01 14.10
C GLY A 177 -15.71 1.14 12.85
N GLU A 178 -15.39 0.04 12.17
CA GLU A 178 -14.66 0.06 10.92
C GLU A 178 -15.50 0.70 9.81
N ILE A 179 -14.88 1.58 9.03
CA ILE A 179 -15.47 2.15 7.81
C ILE A 179 -14.95 1.34 6.63
N VAL A 180 -15.86 0.71 5.91
CA VAL A 180 -15.53 -0.14 4.75
C VAL A 180 -15.95 0.58 3.48
N LEU A 181 -15.01 0.67 2.53
CA LEU A 181 -15.24 1.13 1.16
C LEU A 181 -15.11 -0.04 0.19
N VAL A 182 -16.05 -0.20 -0.71
CA VAL A 182 -15.93 -1.09 -1.87
C VAL A 182 -16.38 -0.34 -3.12
N MET A 183 -15.44 -0.04 -3.98
CA MET A 183 -15.64 0.52 -5.32
C MET A 183 -14.97 -0.45 -6.32
N SER A 184 -15.73 -1.39 -6.80
CA SER A 184 -15.28 -2.46 -7.71
C SER A 184 -16.48 -3.09 -8.39
N GLU A 185 -16.24 -3.82 -9.48
CA GLU A 185 -17.23 -4.75 -9.99
C GLU A 185 -17.58 -5.79 -8.92
N GLY A 186 -18.84 -6.15 -8.79
CA GLY A 186 -19.30 -7.07 -7.74
C GLY A 186 -19.23 -6.49 -6.31
N ALA A 187 -19.29 -5.17 -6.15
CA ALA A 187 -19.17 -4.49 -4.85
C ALA A 187 -20.07 -5.06 -3.75
N ALA A 188 -21.28 -5.50 -4.09
CA ALA A 188 -22.24 -6.04 -3.13
C ALA A 188 -21.74 -7.38 -2.52
N ASP A 189 -21.19 -8.27 -3.33
CA ASP A 189 -20.69 -9.56 -2.89
C ASP A 189 -19.41 -9.38 -2.05
N ILE A 190 -18.50 -8.51 -2.49
CA ILE A 190 -17.28 -8.17 -1.75
C ILE A 190 -17.63 -7.56 -0.39
N MET A 191 -18.56 -6.61 -0.33
CA MET A 191 -19.04 -6.01 0.92
C MET A 191 -19.62 -7.07 1.86
N ALA A 192 -20.47 -7.97 1.35
CA ALA A 192 -21.07 -9.05 2.15
C ALA A 192 -20.01 -10.02 2.71
N ASN A 193 -18.97 -10.33 1.92
CA ASN A 193 -17.86 -11.17 2.36
C ASN A 193 -17.04 -10.48 3.47
N LEU A 194 -16.74 -9.19 3.31
CA LEU A 194 -16.04 -8.39 4.34
C LEU A 194 -16.84 -8.33 5.64
N GLU A 195 -18.15 -8.06 5.57
CA GLU A 195 -19.03 -8.04 6.74
C GLU A 195 -19.08 -9.38 7.48
N LYS A 196 -18.97 -10.48 6.75
CA LYS A 196 -18.96 -11.83 7.34
C LYS A 196 -17.63 -12.11 8.04
N THR A 197 -16.53 -11.66 7.48
CA THR A 197 -15.17 -11.95 7.97
C THR A 197 -14.77 -11.06 9.15
N LEU A 198 -15.26 -9.80 9.16
CA LEU A 198 -14.91 -8.78 10.16
C LEU A 198 -15.90 -8.69 11.34
N LYS A 199 -16.75 -9.68 11.49
CA LYS A 199 -17.72 -9.79 12.61
C LYS A 199 -17.08 -10.28 13.91
#